data_42847320f18c94867165e5ddd0031350
#
_entry.id   42847320f18c94867165e5ddd0031350
#
_cell.length_a   1.000
_cell.length_b   1.000
_cell.length_c   1.000
_cell.angle_alpha   90.00
_cell.angle_beta   90.00
_cell.angle_gamma   90.00
#
_symmetry.space_group_name_H-M   'P 1'
#
loop_
_entity.id
_entity.type
_entity.pdbx_description
1 polymer ?
#
loop_
_entity_poly.entity_id
_entity_poly.type
_entity_poly.pdbx_seq_one_letter_code
_entity_poly.pdbx_strand_id
1 'polypeptide(L)'
;LDSILSRPQAYTFWRIMKGGKGLPEKYEPWNSAMPAWEDSLSKEDVWKIITYIYETAGQWHAKPGKQDPPSLERGKQVYLEKCAYCHGEGGKGDGPSADYSMPQPRNLTKGHIKLRSTSFGKIPTDKDLFNAITKGMQNTTMPGWKHLPKNDRKSLVIFVKSLSKKFEKFKKRGKSHKIIKVGKPPASSKESLERGKELFMVQCSGCHGVKGRGDGVATQRVVDYSSNAIWPRNLSQPWTFRRGNSKKDLFKTLRTGLSTTAMPKFSPRVFKDEQIWDIVNFVTTLAPPAQPKMQSPIHAKKVEGEISEDFNAPIWKQAQASFIPLGGQLQTKPKSYFPTVRNLMVRAAHNSKEVALYIHWDDPSLDPKLKKFSAVEESPQPPLPEHLKGHEPEEPLEAATPEFPDSIAVQFPVSLDKQKPYFLNGDAEHPVNLWKWSTATNNAVEFNAHGLENWKKQDELSQVVKVKASYEYGQYSLIIKRKLKVIHEKIDIQFQTGRPIPIAFNVWDGYHEETGNKKSTSSWFTLWLDE
;
A
#
# COMPACT_ATOMS: atom_id res chain seq x y z
N LEU A 1 1.24 -2.02 -21.64
CA LEU A 1 0.67 -1.31 -22.80
C LEU A 1 0.89 -2.09 -24.10
N ASP A 2 2.07 -2.67 -24.34
CA ASP A 2 2.37 -3.48 -25.53
C ASP A 2 1.37 -4.63 -25.71
N SER A 3 0.96 -5.26 -24.62
CA SER A 3 -0.05 -6.34 -24.65
C SER A 3 -1.45 -5.85 -25.07
N ILE A 4 -1.75 -4.57 -24.86
CA ILE A 4 -3.02 -3.96 -25.30
C ILE A 4 -2.93 -3.58 -26.78
N LEU A 5 -1.85 -2.93 -27.19
CA LEU A 5 -1.66 -2.51 -28.59
C LEU A 5 -1.55 -3.67 -29.57
N SER A 6 -1.07 -4.83 -29.13
CA SER A 6 -0.99 -6.04 -29.95
C SER A 6 -2.34 -6.72 -30.19
N ARG A 7 -3.43 -6.24 -29.57
CA ARG A 7 -4.76 -6.83 -29.68
C ARG A 7 -5.73 -5.92 -30.45
N PRO A 8 -6.69 -6.49 -31.19
CA PRO A 8 -7.75 -5.70 -31.83
C PRO A 8 -8.55 -4.90 -30.80
N GLN A 9 -8.93 -3.66 -31.11
CA GLN A 9 -9.75 -2.81 -30.24
C GLN A 9 -11.07 -3.49 -29.85
N ALA A 10 -11.68 -4.23 -30.77
CA ALA A 10 -12.88 -5.02 -30.50
C ALA A 10 -12.68 -6.06 -29.38
N TYR A 11 -11.49 -6.65 -29.26
CA TYR A 11 -11.16 -7.56 -28.18
C TYR A 11 -11.07 -6.82 -26.84
N THR A 12 -10.44 -5.63 -26.80
CA THR A 12 -10.37 -4.79 -25.60
C THR A 12 -11.77 -4.34 -25.16
N PHE A 13 -12.62 -3.96 -26.14
CA PHE A 13 -14.02 -3.63 -25.88
C PHE A 13 -14.77 -4.81 -25.23
N TRP A 14 -14.67 -5.99 -25.83
CA TRP A 14 -15.29 -7.20 -25.31
C TRP A 14 -14.81 -7.53 -23.89
N ARG A 15 -13.50 -7.38 -23.61
CA ARG A 15 -12.91 -7.62 -22.29
C ARG A 15 -13.41 -6.65 -21.22
N ILE A 16 -13.61 -5.39 -21.57
CA ILE A 16 -14.18 -4.41 -20.64
C ILE A 16 -15.65 -4.74 -20.41
N MET A 17 -16.41 -4.98 -21.46
CA MET A 17 -17.85 -5.29 -21.33
C MET A 17 -18.10 -6.60 -20.56
N LYS A 18 -17.42 -7.67 -20.92
CA LYS A 18 -17.70 -9.03 -20.43
C LYS A 18 -16.75 -9.51 -19.32
N GLY A 19 -15.80 -8.70 -18.90
CA GLY A 19 -14.82 -9.08 -17.89
C GLY A 19 -13.72 -10.00 -18.39
N GLY A 20 -12.88 -10.46 -17.46
CA GLY A 20 -11.70 -11.27 -17.75
C GLY A 20 -11.94 -12.76 -17.55
N LYS A 21 -11.43 -13.61 -18.44
CA LYS A 21 -11.35 -15.07 -18.23
C LYS A 21 -10.02 -15.39 -17.54
N GLY A 22 -10.09 -15.76 -16.26
CA GLY A 22 -8.90 -16.09 -15.45
C GLY A 22 -8.70 -17.60 -15.27
N LEU A 23 -9.77 -18.39 -15.39
CA LEU A 23 -9.79 -19.84 -15.21
C LEU A 23 -10.34 -20.52 -16.46
N PRO A 24 -10.06 -21.82 -16.66
CA PRO A 24 -10.68 -22.61 -17.71
C PRO A 24 -12.21 -22.60 -17.65
N GLU A 25 -12.85 -22.74 -18.80
CA GLU A 25 -14.31 -22.68 -18.98
C GLU A 25 -15.10 -23.63 -18.06
N LYS A 26 -14.52 -24.81 -17.73
CA LYS A 26 -15.12 -25.76 -16.77
C LYS A 26 -15.34 -25.19 -15.36
N TYR A 27 -14.79 -24.02 -15.06
CA TYR A 27 -14.93 -23.36 -13.77
C TYR A 27 -15.86 -22.13 -13.83
N GLU A 28 -16.69 -22.05 -14.83
CA GLU A 28 -17.73 -21.03 -14.82
C GLU A 28 -18.69 -21.25 -13.61
N PRO A 29 -19.18 -20.16 -13.03
CA PRO A 29 -19.03 -18.75 -13.41
C PRO A 29 -17.76 -18.05 -12.89
N TRP A 30 -16.85 -18.75 -12.25
CA TRP A 30 -15.72 -18.20 -11.49
C TRP A 30 -14.44 -17.97 -12.30
N ASN A 31 -14.55 -17.94 -13.62
CA ASN A 31 -13.40 -17.88 -14.51
C ASN A 31 -12.89 -16.47 -14.82
N SER A 32 -13.44 -15.45 -14.17
CA SER A 32 -13.08 -14.04 -14.45
C SER A 32 -12.53 -13.34 -13.21
N ALA A 33 -11.32 -12.81 -13.33
CA ALA A 33 -10.71 -11.94 -12.32
C ALA A 33 -11.06 -10.44 -12.56
N MET A 34 -11.44 -10.07 -13.78
CA MET A 34 -11.85 -8.70 -14.14
C MET A 34 -13.37 -8.63 -14.18
N PRO A 35 -14.02 -7.74 -13.41
CA PRO A 35 -15.48 -7.60 -13.46
C PRO A 35 -15.95 -7.20 -14.87
N ALA A 36 -17.16 -7.62 -15.23
CA ALA A 36 -17.86 -7.10 -16.40
C ALA A 36 -18.38 -5.69 -16.10
N TRP A 37 -18.27 -4.79 -17.07
CA TRP A 37 -18.69 -3.39 -16.93
C TRP A 37 -19.91 -3.04 -17.77
N GLU A 38 -20.54 -4.04 -18.42
CA GLU A 38 -21.67 -3.83 -19.33
C GLU A 38 -22.89 -3.19 -18.67
N ASP A 39 -23.08 -3.41 -17.37
CA ASP A 39 -24.20 -2.83 -16.62
C ASP A 39 -23.87 -1.45 -16.02
N SER A 40 -22.60 -1.08 -16.00
CA SER A 40 -22.10 0.14 -15.36
C SER A 40 -21.63 1.22 -16.33
N LEU A 41 -21.27 0.83 -17.56
CA LEU A 41 -20.75 1.72 -18.59
C LEU A 41 -21.54 1.56 -19.91
N SER A 42 -21.89 2.68 -20.52
CA SER A 42 -22.45 2.65 -21.88
C SER A 42 -21.41 2.16 -22.88
N LYS A 43 -21.85 1.59 -24.00
CA LYS A 43 -20.94 1.21 -25.09
C LYS A 43 -20.08 2.39 -25.57
N GLU A 44 -20.64 3.58 -25.52
CA GLU A 44 -19.96 4.82 -25.92
C GLU A 44 -18.85 5.20 -24.94
N ASP A 45 -19.07 5.05 -23.63
CA ASP A 45 -18.04 5.30 -22.61
C ASP A 45 -16.91 4.28 -22.69
N VAL A 46 -17.22 3.02 -22.96
CA VAL A 46 -16.20 1.99 -23.19
C VAL A 46 -15.35 2.32 -24.43
N TRP A 47 -15.97 2.79 -25.52
CA TRP A 47 -15.20 3.23 -26.69
C TRP A 47 -14.35 4.48 -26.42
N LYS A 48 -14.81 5.43 -25.61
CA LYS A 48 -14.02 6.58 -25.16
C LYS A 48 -12.80 6.13 -24.33
N ILE A 49 -13.01 5.20 -23.40
CA ILE A 49 -11.93 4.59 -22.61
C ILE A 49 -10.91 3.90 -23.51
N ILE A 50 -11.37 3.09 -24.46
CA ILE A 50 -10.50 2.40 -25.41
C ILE A 50 -9.71 3.40 -26.25
N THR A 51 -10.36 4.39 -26.81
CA THR A 51 -9.72 5.45 -27.59
C THR A 51 -8.62 6.12 -26.78
N TYR A 52 -8.92 6.49 -25.53
CA TYR A 52 -7.93 7.07 -24.61
C TYR A 52 -6.74 6.14 -24.35
N ILE A 53 -7.01 4.85 -24.08
CA ILE A 53 -5.97 3.86 -23.82
C ILE A 53 -5.07 3.68 -25.04
N TYR A 54 -5.65 3.54 -26.23
CA TYR A 54 -4.90 3.32 -27.47
C TYR A 54 -4.15 4.57 -27.94
N GLU A 55 -4.74 5.74 -27.77
CA GLU A 55 -4.09 7.02 -28.06
C GLU A 55 -2.90 7.24 -27.14
N THR A 56 -3.08 7.02 -25.84
CA THR A 56 -2.02 7.10 -24.84
C THR A 56 -0.92 6.07 -25.12
N ALA A 57 -1.28 4.85 -25.46
CA ALA A 57 -0.35 3.79 -25.81
C ALA A 57 0.36 4.05 -27.15
N GLY A 58 -0.35 4.57 -28.17
CA GLY A 58 0.22 4.96 -29.45
C GLY A 58 1.22 6.11 -29.32
N GLN A 59 0.90 7.12 -28.52
CA GLN A 59 1.83 8.21 -28.20
C GLN A 59 3.07 7.74 -27.44
N TRP A 60 2.96 6.65 -26.68
CA TRP A 60 4.09 6.05 -25.98
C TRP A 60 5.15 5.49 -26.94
N HIS A 61 4.72 4.96 -28.09
CA HIS A 61 5.59 4.33 -29.09
C HIS A 61 5.94 5.23 -30.28
N ALA A 62 5.30 6.38 -30.42
CA ALA A 62 5.65 7.34 -31.45
C ALA A 62 7.11 7.79 -31.25
N LYS A 63 7.99 7.49 -32.20
CA LYS A 63 9.34 8.07 -32.20
C LYS A 63 9.17 9.58 -32.26
N PRO A 64 9.68 10.33 -31.29
CA PRO A 64 9.56 11.77 -31.31
C PRO A 64 10.29 12.30 -32.57
N GLY A 65 9.60 13.06 -33.38
CA GLY A 65 10.20 13.83 -34.45
C GLY A 65 11.27 14.79 -33.93
N LYS A 66 11.87 15.59 -34.82
CA LYS A 66 12.83 16.63 -34.42
C LYS A 66 12.17 17.52 -33.37
N GLN A 67 12.70 17.49 -32.15
CA GLN A 67 12.13 18.21 -31.00
C GLN A 67 12.71 19.63 -30.94
N ASP A 68 11.83 20.60 -30.73
CA ASP A 68 12.26 21.96 -30.46
C ASP A 68 13.13 22.02 -29.19
N PRO A 69 14.04 23.00 -29.11
CA PRO A 69 14.83 23.23 -27.91
C PRO A 69 13.93 23.45 -26.67
N PRO A 70 14.38 23.05 -25.48
CA PRO A 70 13.61 23.27 -24.27
C PRO A 70 13.35 24.77 -24.02
N SER A 71 12.08 25.14 -23.80
CA SER A 71 11.66 26.52 -23.55
C SER A 71 10.70 26.63 -22.36
N LEU A 72 10.52 27.85 -21.84
CA LEU A 72 9.58 28.15 -20.77
C LEU A 72 8.14 27.98 -21.25
N GLU A 73 7.84 28.47 -22.46
CA GLU A 73 6.52 28.46 -23.07
C GLU A 73 6.06 27.02 -23.31
N ARG A 74 6.93 26.19 -23.90
CA ARG A 74 6.65 24.77 -24.08
C ARG A 74 6.46 24.06 -22.74
N GLY A 75 7.26 24.42 -21.72
CA GLY A 75 7.14 23.90 -20.36
C GLY A 75 5.80 24.26 -19.72
N LYS A 76 5.33 25.49 -19.92
CA LYS A 76 4.01 25.95 -19.45
C LYS A 76 2.88 25.19 -20.12
N GLN A 77 2.93 25.05 -21.46
CA GLN A 77 1.93 24.31 -22.22
C GLN A 77 1.81 22.88 -21.71
N VAL A 78 2.91 22.13 -21.68
CA VAL A 78 2.91 20.72 -21.23
C VAL A 78 2.48 20.59 -19.76
N TYR A 79 2.83 21.58 -18.92
CA TYR A 79 2.42 21.60 -17.52
C TYR A 79 0.90 21.75 -17.39
N LEU A 80 0.29 22.68 -18.09
CA LEU A 80 -1.17 22.87 -18.06
C LEU A 80 -1.91 21.62 -18.55
N GLU A 81 -1.41 20.97 -19.59
CA GLU A 81 -2.03 19.77 -20.18
C GLU A 81 -1.88 18.51 -19.30
N LYS A 82 -0.75 18.35 -18.60
CA LYS A 82 -0.39 17.07 -17.96
C LYS A 82 -0.22 17.13 -16.44
N CYS A 83 0.00 18.30 -15.85
CA CYS A 83 0.41 18.44 -14.45
C CYS A 83 -0.58 19.28 -13.62
N ALA A 84 -1.23 20.29 -14.23
CA ALA A 84 -2.09 21.24 -13.54
C ALA A 84 -3.30 20.56 -12.88
N TYR A 85 -3.80 19.46 -13.42
CA TYR A 85 -4.91 18.70 -12.86
C TYR A 85 -4.65 18.26 -11.41
N CYS A 86 -3.40 17.92 -11.07
CA CYS A 86 -2.99 17.61 -9.70
C CYS A 86 -2.34 18.82 -9.00
N HIS A 87 -1.39 19.50 -9.69
CA HIS A 87 -0.57 20.51 -9.06
C HIS A 87 -1.19 21.92 -9.06
N GLY A 88 -2.34 22.12 -9.71
CA GLY A 88 -2.94 23.42 -9.94
C GLY A 88 -2.22 24.23 -11.02
N GLU A 89 -2.89 25.16 -11.70
CA GLU A 89 -2.31 25.97 -12.75
C GLU A 89 -1.15 26.83 -12.23
N GLY A 90 -1.29 27.36 -11.01
CA GLY A 90 -0.25 28.12 -10.31
C GLY A 90 0.79 27.28 -9.58
N GLY A 91 0.71 25.95 -9.62
CA GLY A 91 1.65 25.04 -8.95
C GLY A 91 1.52 25.01 -7.44
N LYS A 92 0.37 25.37 -6.87
CA LYS A 92 0.14 25.40 -5.42
C LYS A 92 -0.17 24.01 -4.82
N GLY A 93 -0.42 22.99 -5.65
CA GLY A 93 -0.84 21.65 -5.22
C GLY A 93 -2.36 21.55 -5.00
N ASP A 94 -3.11 22.48 -5.57
CA ASP A 94 -4.54 22.72 -5.42
C ASP A 94 -5.32 22.40 -6.69
N GLY A 95 -4.84 21.49 -7.51
CA GLY A 95 -5.57 21.06 -8.71
C GLY A 95 -6.83 20.25 -8.37
N PRO A 96 -7.77 20.08 -9.32
CA PRO A 96 -9.05 19.39 -9.09
C PRO A 96 -8.95 18.00 -8.48
N SER A 97 -7.83 17.30 -8.69
CA SER A 97 -7.59 15.96 -8.11
C SER A 97 -6.76 15.98 -6.83
N ALA A 98 -6.45 17.14 -6.27
CA ALA A 98 -5.58 17.22 -5.09
C ALA A 98 -6.17 16.51 -3.88
N ASP A 99 -7.47 16.68 -3.64
CA ASP A 99 -8.19 16.07 -2.51
C ASP A 99 -8.31 14.54 -2.64
N TYR A 100 -8.12 14.01 -3.86
CA TYR A 100 -8.14 12.58 -4.15
C TYR A 100 -6.72 12.00 -4.27
N SER A 101 -5.72 12.67 -3.73
CA SER A 101 -4.32 12.29 -3.83
C SER A 101 -3.64 12.21 -2.46
N MET A 102 -3.08 11.05 -2.12
CA MET A 102 -2.29 10.87 -0.89
C MET A 102 -0.89 10.34 -1.20
N PRO A 103 0.18 11.05 -0.80
CA PRO A 103 0.18 12.39 -0.24
C PRO A 103 -0.33 13.42 -1.24
N GLN A 104 -0.87 14.51 -0.74
CA GLN A 104 -1.31 15.63 -1.57
C GLN A 104 -0.21 16.11 -2.54
N PRO A 105 -0.58 16.59 -3.73
CA PRO A 105 0.36 17.13 -4.70
C PRO A 105 1.20 18.23 -4.10
N ARG A 106 2.50 18.22 -4.43
CA ARG A 106 3.45 19.19 -3.90
C ARG A 106 3.13 20.61 -4.33
N ASN A 107 3.10 21.54 -3.37
CA ASN A 107 3.14 22.97 -3.68
C ASN A 107 4.54 23.33 -4.22
N LEU A 108 4.62 23.54 -5.54
CA LEU A 108 5.86 23.81 -6.26
C LEU A 108 6.36 25.23 -6.03
N THR A 109 5.46 26.18 -5.68
CA THR A 109 5.83 27.60 -5.44
C THR A 109 6.72 27.77 -4.22
N LYS A 110 6.63 26.86 -3.25
CA LYS A 110 7.48 26.86 -2.05
C LYS A 110 8.92 26.41 -2.34
N GLY A 111 9.19 25.75 -3.48
CA GLY A 111 10.52 25.24 -3.86
C GLY A 111 11.07 24.18 -2.89
N HIS A 112 10.19 23.52 -2.12
CA HIS A 112 10.56 22.45 -1.20
C HIS A 112 10.36 21.09 -1.88
N ILE A 113 11.45 20.47 -2.31
CA ILE A 113 11.44 19.17 -2.97
C ILE A 113 12.05 18.11 -2.04
N LYS A 114 11.30 17.04 -1.73
CA LYS A 114 11.74 15.98 -0.81
C LYS A 114 12.92 15.19 -1.38
N LEU A 115 12.80 14.72 -2.63
CA LEU A 115 13.80 13.86 -3.27
C LEU A 115 14.79 14.69 -4.09
N ARG A 116 15.97 14.89 -3.54
CA ARG A 116 17.04 15.70 -4.15
C ARG A 116 18.42 15.09 -3.84
N SER A 117 19.42 15.51 -4.57
CA SER A 117 20.82 15.14 -4.36
C SER A 117 21.60 16.19 -3.54
N THR A 118 20.96 17.30 -3.19
CA THR A 118 21.53 18.39 -2.40
C THR A 118 21.22 18.24 -0.92
N SER A 119 21.98 18.91 -0.05
CA SER A 119 21.79 18.87 1.41
C SER A 119 20.39 19.35 1.84
N PHE A 120 19.98 18.96 3.05
CA PHE A 120 18.71 19.36 3.65
C PHE A 120 18.48 20.89 3.58
N GLY A 121 17.26 21.30 3.23
CA GLY A 121 16.89 22.72 3.10
C GLY A 121 17.41 23.43 1.84
N LYS A 122 18.24 22.77 1.01
CA LYS A 122 18.72 23.33 -0.26
C LYS A 122 17.77 22.98 -1.41
N ILE A 123 17.80 23.80 -2.47
CA ILE A 123 17.01 23.53 -3.68
C ILE A 123 17.56 22.30 -4.42
N PRO A 124 16.72 21.56 -5.17
CA PRO A 124 17.15 20.44 -6.00
C PRO A 124 17.95 20.92 -7.22
N THR A 125 18.70 20.01 -7.81
CA THR A 125 19.30 20.20 -9.13
C THR A 125 18.27 20.02 -10.25
N ASP A 126 18.57 20.50 -11.46
CA ASP A 126 17.76 20.23 -12.65
C ASP A 126 17.64 18.73 -12.92
N LYS A 127 18.71 17.97 -12.65
CA LYS A 127 18.72 16.50 -12.75
C LYS A 127 17.76 15.84 -11.75
N ASP A 128 17.65 16.37 -10.53
CA ASP A 128 16.70 15.87 -9.53
C ASP A 128 15.25 16.05 -10.00
N LEU A 129 14.91 17.25 -10.49
CA LEU A 129 13.59 17.55 -11.02
C LEU A 129 13.27 16.72 -12.27
N PHE A 130 14.23 16.65 -13.21
CA PHE A 130 14.10 15.83 -14.41
C PHE A 130 13.85 14.36 -14.09
N ASN A 131 14.58 13.80 -13.11
CA ASN A 131 14.39 12.43 -12.66
C ASN A 131 13.02 12.22 -12.00
N ALA A 132 12.57 13.18 -11.17
CA ALA A 132 11.26 13.13 -10.53
C ALA A 132 10.13 13.14 -11.56
N ILE A 133 10.20 13.99 -12.57
CA ILE A 133 9.23 14.03 -13.67
C ILE A 133 9.30 12.73 -14.48
N THR A 134 10.50 12.28 -14.83
CA THR A 134 10.69 11.11 -15.70
C THR A 134 10.17 9.82 -15.06
N LYS A 135 10.49 9.60 -13.76
CA LYS A 135 10.19 8.35 -13.05
C LYS A 135 8.88 8.38 -12.28
N GLY A 136 8.32 9.57 -12.05
CA GLY A 136 7.25 9.76 -11.08
C GLY A 136 7.71 9.54 -9.65
N MET A 137 6.75 9.38 -8.76
CA MET A 137 6.97 9.08 -7.34
C MET A 137 6.31 7.75 -6.99
N GLN A 138 7.12 6.73 -6.74
CA GLN A 138 6.62 5.40 -6.36
C GLN A 138 5.66 5.51 -5.17
N ASN A 139 4.58 4.73 -5.21
CA ASN A 139 3.54 4.68 -4.18
C ASN A 139 2.90 6.06 -3.89
N THR A 140 2.73 6.84 -4.93
CA THR A 140 1.92 8.07 -4.93
C THR A 140 1.14 8.16 -6.24
N THR A 141 0.20 9.09 -6.31
CA THR A 141 -0.57 9.38 -7.53
C THR A 141 0.25 10.09 -8.62
N MET A 142 1.50 10.49 -8.36
CA MET A 142 2.35 11.13 -9.38
C MET A 142 2.97 10.11 -10.33
N PRO A 143 2.48 10.00 -11.58
CA PRO A 143 2.99 9.03 -12.55
C PRO A 143 4.36 9.43 -13.10
N GLY A 144 5.06 8.46 -13.71
CA GLY A 144 6.28 8.72 -14.47
C GLY A 144 5.97 9.18 -15.89
N TRP A 145 6.61 10.25 -16.33
CA TRP A 145 6.42 10.86 -17.64
C TRP A 145 7.56 10.50 -18.62
N LYS A 146 8.08 9.28 -18.52
CA LYS A 146 9.17 8.82 -19.39
C LYS A 146 8.78 8.83 -20.88
N HIS A 147 7.51 8.65 -21.17
CA HIS A 147 6.96 8.68 -22.52
C HIS A 147 6.96 10.07 -23.17
N LEU A 148 6.91 11.15 -22.38
CA LEU A 148 7.05 12.49 -22.94
C LEU A 148 8.44 12.67 -23.57
N PRO A 149 8.53 13.43 -24.67
CA PRO A 149 9.79 13.80 -25.29
C PRO A 149 10.79 14.36 -24.27
N LYS A 150 12.08 14.05 -24.48
CA LYS A 150 13.14 14.49 -23.53
C LYS A 150 13.18 16.00 -23.39
N ASN A 151 12.96 16.75 -24.49
CA ASN A 151 12.96 18.22 -24.47
C ASN A 151 11.72 18.77 -23.76
N ASP A 152 10.56 18.14 -23.88
CA ASP A 152 9.36 18.52 -23.12
C ASP A 152 9.57 18.36 -21.62
N ARG A 153 10.20 17.25 -21.18
CA ARG A 153 10.55 17.06 -19.76
C ARG A 153 11.59 18.07 -19.27
N LYS A 154 12.53 18.51 -20.11
CA LYS A 154 13.46 19.60 -19.80
C LYS A 154 12.73 20.95 -19.72
N SER A 155 11.78 21.19 -20.62
CA SER A 155 10.92 22.39 -20.61
C SER A 155 10.07 22.44 -19.34
N LEU A 156 9.51 21.30 -18.90
CA LEU A 156 8.84 21.19 -17.60
C LEU A 156 9.75 21.56 -16.43
N VAL A 157 11.02 21.15 -16.44
CA VAL A 157 11.99 21.57 -15.40
C VAL A 157 12.17 23.07 -15.38
N ILE A 158 12.29 23.72 -16.55
CA ILE A 158 12.40 25.18 -16.67
C ILE A 158 11.16 25.84 -16.07
N PHE A 159 9.97 25.38 -16.46
CA PHE A 159 8.71 25.94 -15.97
C PHE A 159 8.51 25.73 -14.47
N VAL A 160 8.72 24.52 -13.94
CA VAL A 160 8.60 24.23 -12.49
C VAL A 160 9.53 25.10 -11.66
N LYS A 161 10.73 25.41 -12.16
CA LYS A 161 11.66 26.33 -11.48
C LYS A 161 11.15 27.78 -11.50
N SER A 162 10.47 28.21 -12.55
CA SER A 162 9.90 29.58 -12.62
C SER A 162 8.78 29.82 -11.61
N LEU A 163 8.09 28.76 -11.16
CA LEU A 163 7.03 28.86 -10.15
C LEU A 163 7.54 29.29 -8.76
N SER A 164 8.83 29.20 -8.47
CA SER A 164 9.36 29.47 -7.14
C SER A 164 10.49 30.49 -7.11
N LYS A 165 10.27 31.62 -6.41
CA LYS A 165 11.28 32.66 -6.15
C LYS A 165 12.59 32.13 -5.55
N LYS A 166 12.60 30.93 -4.94
CA LYS A 166 13.83 30.35 -4.38
C LYS A 166 14.84 29.96 -5.47
N PHE A 167 14.38 29.47 -6.62
CA PHE A 167 15.25 29.15 -7.75
C PHE A 167 15.84 30.43 -8.38
N GLU A 168 15.03 31.45 -8.52
CA GLU A 168 15.47 32.77 -9.01
C GLU A 168 16.55 33.38 -8.11
N LYS A 169 16.28 33.46 -6.79
CA LYS A 169 17.25 33.94 -5.79
C LYS A 169 18.55 33.13 -5.79
N PHE A 170 18.46 31.83 -6.01
CA PHE A 170 19.65 30.99 -6.08
C PHE A 170 20.48 31.29 -7.33
N LYS A 171 19.82 31.47 -8.50
CA LYS A 171 20.47 31.84 -9.76
C LYS A 171 21.16 33.22 -9.63
N LYS A 172 20.47 34.24 -9.10
CA LYS A 172 21.02 35.60 -8.90
C LYS A 172 22.25 35.60 -7.98
N ARG A 173 22.35 34.67 -7.03
CA ARG A 173 23.51 34.57 -6.11
C ARG A 173 24.73 33.87 -6.71
N GLY A 174 24.68 33.40 -7.94
CA GLY A 174 25.78 32.71 -8.60
C GLY A 174 26.27 31.41 -7.89
N LYS A 175 25.45 30.85 -6.97
CA LYS A 175 25.85 29.70 -6.17
C LYS A 175 25.72 28.39 -6.96
N SER A 176 26.69 27.52 -6.80
CA SER A 176 26.61 26.15 -7.30
C SER A 176 25.90 25.19 -6.33
N HIS A 177 25.34 24.11 -6.85
CA HIS A 177 24.73 23.07 -6.03
C HIS A 177 25.82 22.25 -5.31
N LYS A 178 25.75 22.19 -3.98
CA LYS A 178 26.57 21.24 -3.21
C LYS A 178 25.86 19.87 -3.20
N ILE A 179 26.26 19.01 -4.13
CA ILE A 179 25.71 17.66 -4.29
C ILE A 179 26.36 16.72 -3.28
N ILE A 180 25.54 15.86 -2.65
CA ILE A 180 26.02 14.79 -1.78
C ILE A 180 26.67 13.71 -2.65
N LYS A 181 27.95 13.49 -2.45
CA LYS A 181 28.69 12.40 -3.07
C LYS A 181 28.31 11.08 -2.40
N VAL A 182 28.09 10.05 -3.19
CA VAL A 182 27.78 8.70 -2.71
C VAL A 182 28.86 7.77 -3.23
N GLY A 183 29.62 7.18 -2.32
CA GLY A 183 30.63 6.21 -2.64
C GLY A 183 30.06 4.88 -3.18
N LYS A 184 30.95 3.92 -3.43
CA LYS A 184 30.56 2.54 -3.72
C LYS A 184 30.05 1.91 -2.43
N PRO A 185 28.86 1.26 -2.44
CA PRO A 185 28.38 0.53 -1.28
C PRO A 185 29.36 -0.56 -0.87
N PRO A 186 29.76 -0.64 0.41
CA PRO A 186 30.56 -1.76 0.88
C PRO A 186 29.75 -3.06 0.87
N ALA A 187 30.43 -4.19 0.85
CA ALA A 187 29.80 -5.47 1.11
C ALA A 187 29.25 -5.50 2.55
N SER A 188 28.17 -6.22 2.76
CA SER A 188 27.67 -6.46 4.12
C SER A 188 28.54 -7.51 4.79
N SER A 189 29.08 -7.21 5.98
CA SER A 189 29.70 -8.18 6.88
C SER A 189 28.86 -8.33 8.14
N LYS A 190 29.11 -9.37 8.93
CA LYS A 190 28.43 -9.59 10.21
C LYS A 190 28.62 -8.42 11.15
N GLU A 191 29.85 -7.92 11.26
CA GLU A 191 30.21 -6.78 12.10
C GLU A 191 29.54 -5.49 11.63
N SER A 192 29.42 -5.27 10.31
CA SER A 192 28.70 -4.13 9.75
C SER A 192 27.19 -4.20 10.06
N LEU A 193 26.61 -5.39 10.03
CA LEU A 193 25.19 -5.59 10.38
C LEU A 193 24.95 -5.35 11.87
N GLU A 194 25.84 -5.81 12.75
CA GLU A 194 25.74 -5.61 14.20
C GLU A 194 25.85 -4.12 14.56
N ARG A 195 26.90 -3.41 14.07
CA ARG A 195 27.01 -1.95 14.27
C ARG A 195 25.83 -1.19 13.69
N GLY A 196 25.37 -1.61 12.50
CA GLY A 196 24.20 -1.02 11.86
C GLY A 196 22.92 -1.19 12.68
N LYS A 197 22.74 -2.36 13.30
CA LYS A 197 21.63 -2.65 14.20
C LYS A 197 21.67 -1.75 15.44
N GLU A 198 22.82 -1.65 16.09
CA GLU A 198 23.00 -0.77 17.26
C GLU A 198 22.65 0.68 16.93
N LEU A 199 23.23 1.21 15.85
CA LEU A 199 22.95 2.57 15.40
C LEU A 199 21.47 2.76 15.03
N PHE A 200 20.84 1.78 14.41
CA PHE A 200 19.42 1.82 14.07
C PHE A 200 18.54 1.85 15.32
N MET A 201 18.84 1.02 16.31
CA MET A 201 18.07 0.98 17.56
C MET A 201 18.12 2.32 18.30
N VAL A 202 19.27 2.98 18.34
CA VAL A 202 19.43 4.28 19.02
C VAL A 202 18.83 5.44 18.22
N GLN A 203 18.97 5.44 16.89
CA GLN A 203 18.68 6.63 16.08
C GLN A 203 17.41 6.56 15.24
N CYS A 204 16.87 5.36 14.99
CA CYS A 204 15.83 5.16 14.00
C CYS A 204 14.58 4.48 14.58
N SER A 205 14.76 3.57 15.56
CA SER A 205 13.68 2.72 16.06
C SER A 205 12.58 3.53 16.76
N GLY A 206 12.92 4.66 17.38
CA GLY A 206 11.93 5.54 18.02
C GLY A 206 10.81 6.00 17.09
N CYS A 207 11.08 6.12 15.78
CA CYS A 207 10.07 6.41 14.78
C CYS A 207 9.72 5.19 13.92
N HIS A 208 10.73 4.39 13.51
CA HIS A 208 10.52 3.29 12.58
C HIS A 208 10.15 1.96 13.26
N GLY A 209 10.20 1.89 14.60
CA GLY A 209 10.02 0.64 15.35
C GLY A 209 11.21 -0.29 15.25
N VAL A 210 11.30 -1.25 16.19
CA VAL A 210 12.45 -2.19 16.28
C VAL A 210 12.55 -3.15 15.10
N LYS A 211 11.42 -3.46 14.46
CA LYS A 211 11.33 -4.25 13.22
C LYS A 211 11.23 -3.38 11.95
N GLY A 212 11.28 -2.06 12.09
CA GLY A 212 11.24 -1.12 10.98
C GLY A 212 9.85 -0.96 10.34
N ARG A 213 8.76 -1.34 11.02
CA ARG A 213 7.40 -1.30 10.45
C ARG A 213 6.71 0.05 10.56
N GLY A 214 7.32 1.04 11.20
CA GLY A 214 6.76 2.37 11.37
C GLY A 214 5.98 2.54 12.67
N ASP A 215 6.05 1.58 13.56
CA ASP A 215 5.37 1.43 14.83
C ASP A 215 6.17 1.97 16.04
N GLY A 216 7.17 2.82 15.80
CA GLY A 216 7.97 3.39 16.88
C GLY A 216 7.16 4.31 17.80
N VAL A 217 7.56 4.40 19.08
CA VAL A 217 6.86 5.17 20.14
C VAL A 217 6.63 6.65 19.79
N ALA A 218 7.47 7.24 18.96
CA ALA A 218 7.32 8.63 18.51
C ALA A 218 6.40 8.79 17.27
N THR A 219 5.87 7.70 16.73
CA THR A 219 5.13 7.70 15.45
C THR A 219 3.88 8.56 15.49
N GLN A 220 3.09 8.48 16.54
CA GLN A 220 1.83 9.22 16.69
C GLN A 220 2.00 10.75 16.71
N ARG A 221 3.21 11.25 16.90
CA ARG A 221 3.55 12.69 16.97
C ARG A 221 4.20 13.21 15.69
N VAL A 222 4.37 12.37 14.69
CA VAL A 222 5.06 12.76 13.45
C VAL A 222 4.08 13.45 12.52
N VAL A 223 4.35 14.70 12.22
CA VAL A 223 3.55 15.50 11.27
C VAL A 223 4.41 16.02 10.11
N ASP A 224 3.76 16.33 8.99
CA ASP A 224 4.40 17.03 7.89
C ASP A 224 4.36 18.55 8.08
N TYR A 225 4.89 19.31 7.13
CA TYR A 225 4.94 20.78 7.18
C TYR A 225 3.55 21.47 7.11
N SER A 226 2.51 20.72 6.83
CA SER A 226 1.11 21.19 6.81
C SER A 226 0.34 20.68 8.03
N SER A 227 1.04 20.17 9.06
CA SER A 227 0.50 19.58 10.29
C SER A 227 -0.37 18.33 10.07
N ASN A 228 -0.27 17.70 8.90
CA ASN A 228 -0.93 16.41 8.67
C ASN A 228 -0.14 15.31 9.35
N ALA A 229 -0.81 14.44 10.10
CA ALA A 229 -0.20 13.24 10.65
C ALA A 229 0.40 12.38 9.52
N ILE A 230 1.62 11.89 9.72
CA ILE A 230 2.31 11.02 8.77
C ILE A 230 2.96 9.86 9.50
N TRP A 231 2.83 8.67 8.93
CA TRP A 231 3.51 7.50 9.44
C TRP A 231 4.93 7.38 8.88
N PRO A 232 5.93 7.03 9.71
CA PRO A 232 7.24 6.61 9.23
C PRO A 232 7.10 5.47 8.22
N ARG A 233 7.96 5.46 7.21
CA ARG A 233 7.92 4.41 6.20
C ARG A 233 8.20 3.04 6.81
N ASN A 234 7.38 2.05 6.49
CA ASN A 234 7.67 0.66 6.77
C ASN A 234 8.92 0.22 5.98
N LEU A 235 10.00 -0.07 6.68
CA LEU A 235 11.30 -0.42 6.09
C LEU A 235 11.37 -1.89 5.67
N SER A 236 10.46 -2.73 6.14
CA SER A 236 10.32 -4.12 5.69
C SER A 236 9.74 -4.25 4.29
N GLN A 237 9.21 -3.14 3.72
CA GLN A 237 8.61 -3.10 2.39
C GLN A 237 9.39 -2.15 1.46
N PRO A 238 10.63 -2.48 1.04
CA PRO A 238 11.51 -1.58 0.27
C PRO A 238 10.94 -1.22 -1.10
N TRP A 239 10.06 -2.03 -1.68
CA TRP A 239 9.35 -1.71 -2.93
C TRP A 239 8.42 -0.50 -2.80
N THR A 240 8.13 -0.04 -1.56
CA THR A 240 7.34 1.16 -1.30
C THR A 240 8.17 2.44 -1.22
N PHE A 241 9.50 2.38 -1.29
CA PHE A 241 10.36 3.53 -1.09
C PHE A 241 10.33 4.49 -2.28
N ARG A 242 10.00 5.75 -2.01
CA ARG A 242 9.78 6.77 -3.05
C ARG A 242 11.04 7.17 -3.81
N ARG A 243 12.21 7.09 -3.20
CA ARG A 243 13.49 7.40 -3.89
C ARG A 243 14.01 6.19 -4.67
N GLY A 244 13.67 5.00 -4.23
CA GLY A 244 14.22 3.73 -4.62
C GLY A 244 14.80 2.99 -3.41
N ASN A 245 15.08 1.71 -3.58
CA ASN A 245 15.49 0.78 -2.52
C ASN A 245 16.95 0.31 -2.65
N SER A 246 17.71 0.87 -3.61
CA SER A 246 19.13 0.55 -3.68
C SER A 246 19.89 1.10 -2.46
N LYS A 247 20.97 0.42 -2.04
CA LYS A 247 21.82 0.91 -0.95
C LYS A 247 22.25 2.38 -1.16
N LYS A 248 22.50 2.79 -2.41
CA LYS A 248 22.82 4.20 -2.76
C LYS A 248 21.66 5.14 -2.52
N ASP A 249 20.44 4.70 -2.76
CA ASP A 249 19.23 5.52 -2.53
C ASP A 249 18.95 5.68 -1.03
N LEU A 250 19.14 4.62 -0.25
CA LEU A 250 19.05 4.66 1.21
C LEU A 250 20.10 5.60 1.79
N PHE A 251 21.36 5.46 1.40
CA PHE A 251 22.45 6.35 1.81
C PHE A 251 22.12 7.82 1.51
N LYS A 252 21.67 8.11 0.29
CA LYS A 252 21.24 9.48 -0.07
C LYS A 252 20.10 9.97 0.81
N THR A 253 19.12 9.11 1.11
CA THR A 253 17.98 9.48 1.95
C THR A 253 18.46 9.87 3.35
N LEU A 254 19.34 9.10 3.97
CA LEU A 254 19.92 9.42 5.27
C LEU A 254 20.75 10.72 5.21
N ARG A 255 21.60 10.89 4.22
CA ARG A 255 22.43 12.10 4.07
C ARG A 255 21.67 13.37 3.75
N THR A 256 20.60 13.28 2.94
CA THR A 256 19.80 14.45 2.56
C THR A 256 18.67 14.74 3.53
N GLY A 257 18.21 13.76 4.31
CA GLY A 257 16.94 13.80 4.99
C GLY A 257 15.77 13.98 4.01
N LEU A 258 14.57 14.03 4.53
CA LEU A 258 13.34 14.30 3.77
C LEU A 258 12.76 15.65 4.20
N SER A 259 13.13 16.73 3.50
CA SER A 259 12.59 18.06 3.78
C SER A 259 11.08 18.05 3.86
N THR A 260 10.51 18.79 4.81
CA THR A 260 9.06 18.84 5.07
C THR A 260 8.49 17.59 5.73
N THR A 261 9.33 16.79 6.38
CA THR A 261 8.93 15.71 7.27
C THR A 261 9.86 15.67 8.47
N ALA A 262 9.52 14.91 9.49
CA ALA A 262 10.37 14.70 10.68
C ALA A 262 11.66 13.90 10.38
N MET A 263 11.77 13.22 9.21
CA MET A 263 12.97 12.44 8.87
C MET A 263 14.20 13.35 8.74
N PRO A 264 15.15 13.32 9.70
CA PRO A 264 16.29 14.24 9.74
C PRO A 264 17.35 13.90 8.69
N LYS A 265 18.31 14.79 8.52
CA LYS A 265 19.56 14.51 7.82
C LYS A 265 20.61 13.98 8.80
N PHE A 266 21.32 12.97 8.43
CA PHE A 266 22.50 12.50 9.16
C PHE A 266 23.76 13.15 8.58
N SER A 267 24.25 14.19 9.24
CA SER A 267 25.36 15.01 8.73
C SER A 267 26.70 14.25 8.87
N PRO A 268 27.69 14.49 7.97
CA PRO A 268 29.03 13.90 8.11
C PRO A 268 29.80 14.31 9.38
N ARG A 269 29.35 15.38 10.06
CA ARG A 269 29.93 15.82 11.34
C ARG A 269 29.50 14.93 12.51
N VAL A 270 28.32 14.31 12.41
CA VAL A 270 27.75 13.44 13.46
C VAL A 270 27.96 11.97 13.13
N PHE A 271 27.75 11.61 11.85
CA PHE A 271 27.90 10.22 11.39
C PHE A 271 28.88 10.17 10.22
N LYS A 272 29.95 9.37 10.35
CA LYS A 272 30.85 9.07 9.24
C LYS A 272 30.12 8.28 8.15
N ASP A 273 30.70 8.23 6.94
CA ASP A 273 30.07 7.50 5.82
C ASP A 273 29.97 5.99 6.09
N GLU A 274 30.96 5.43 6.81
CA GLU A 274 30.96 4.02 7.22
C GLU A 274 29.75 3.69 8.10
N GLN A 275 29.46 4.55 9.09
CA GLN A 275 28.30 4.36 9.99
C GLN A 275 26.96 4.43 9.22
N ILE A 276 26.87 5.31 8.23
CA ILE A 276 25.68 5.36 7.37
C ILE A 276 25.55 4.09 6.53
N TRP A 277 26.67 3.56 6.03
CA TRP A 277 26.66 2.29 5.31
C TRP A 277 26.29 1.11 6.20
N ASP A 278 26.75 1.09 7.46
CA ASP A 278 26.36 0.07 8.45
C ASP A 278 24.84 0.10 8.69
N ILE A 279 24.26 1.30 8.91
CA ILE A 279 22.79 1.46 9.01
C ILE A 279 22.10 0.97 7.74
N VAL A 280 22.58 1.35 6.55
CA VAL A 280 22.02 0.91 5.27
C VAL A 280 22.08 -0.61 5.12
N ASN A 281 23.20 -1.23 5.47
CA ASN A 281 23.35 -2.69 5.43
C ASN A 281 22.32 -3.37 6.35
N PHE A 282 22.16 -2.89 7.58
CA PHE A 282 21.16 -3.42 8.51
C PHE A 282 19.73 -3.22 7.98
N VAL A 283 19.38 -2.02 7.53
CA VAL A 283 18.02 -1.73 7.01
C VAL A 283 17.64 -2.66 5.86
N THR A 284 18.60 -3.06 5.02
CA THR A 284 18.32 -4.02 3.94
C THR A 284 17.97 -5.43 4.43
N THR A 285 18.30 -5.77 5.68
CA THR A 285 17.93 -7.07 6.27
C THR A 285 16.52 -7.11 6.86
N LEU A 286 15.89 -5.95 7.04
CA LEU A 286 14.51 -5.87 7.55
C LEU A 286 13.48 -6.35 6.53
N ALA A 287 13.84 -6.34 5.26
CA ALA A 287 12.99 -6.78 4.17
C ALA A 287 13.07 -8.29 3.93
N PRO A 288 12.00 -8.94 3.44
CA PRO A 288 12.10 -10.30 2.96
C PRO A 288 13.07 -10.40 1.76
N PRO A 289 13.64 -11.60 1.50
CA PRO A 289 14.63 -11.80 0.42
C PRO A 289 14.15 -11.38 -0.96
N ALA A 290 12.84 -11.46 -1.20
CA ALA A 290 12.19 -11.03 -2.44
C ALA A 290 10.86 -10.35 -2.14
N GLN A 291 10.45 -9.44 -3.03
CA GLN A 291 9.11 -8.87 -2.96
C GLN A 291 8.07 -9.99 -3.10
N PRO A 292 7.11 -10.08 -2.16
CA PRO A 292 6.03 -11.03 -2.28
C PRO A 292 5.27 -10.86 -3.60
N LYS A 293 4.91 -11.96 -4.22
CA LYS A 293 4.17 -11.95 -5.48
C LYS A 293 2.68 -12.18 -5.21
N MET A 294 1.85 -11.49 -5.97
CA MET A 294 0.45 -11.83 -6.06
C MET A 294 0.32 -13.22 -6.69
N GLN A 295 -0.35 -14.11 -6.00
CA GLN A 295 -0.62 -15.46 -6.47
C GLN A 295 -2.12 -15.73 -6.39
N SER A 296 -2.66 -16.24 -7.47
CA SER A 296 -4.01 -16.76 -7.57
C SER A 296 -3.96 -17.99 -8.48
N PRO A 297 -4.41 -19.14 -8.01
CA PRO A 297 -5.11 -19.37 -6.76
C PRO A 297 -4.22 -19.28 -5.50
N ILE A 298 -4.86 -19.02 -4.35
CA ILE A 298 -4.30 -19.22 -3.01
C ILE A 298 -4.43 -20.72 -2.74
N HIS A 299 -3.31 -21.42 -2.68
CA HIS A 299 -3.30 -22.85 -2.42
C HIS A 299 -3.43 -23.12 -0.92
N ALA A 300 -4.50 -23.81 -0.53
CA ALA A 300 -4.65 -24.36 0.81
C ALA A 300 -3.96 -25.74 0.86
N LYS A 301 -2.83 -25.77 1.55
CA LYS A 301 -2.02 -26.98 1.68
C LYS A 301 -2.79 -28.04 2.46
N LYS A 302 -2.91 -29.24 1.89
CA LYS A 302 -3.48 -30.37 2.59
C LYS A 302 -2.56 -30.84 3.71
N VAL A 303 -3.13 -31.11 4.87
CA VAL A 303 -2.44 -31.62 6.05
C VAL A 303 -3.20 -32.78 6.67
N GLU A 304 -2.48 -33.69 7.31
CA GLU A 304 -3.06 -34.73 8.12
C GLU A 304 -3.18 -34.25 9.58
N GLY A 305 -4.29 -34.61 10.22
CA GLY A 305 -4.56 -34.24 11.61
C GLY A 305 -5.10 -32.83 11.79
N GLU A 306 -4.93 -32.26 12.96
CA GLU A 306 -5.45 -30.94 13.34
C GLU A 306 -4.59 -29.83 12.75
N ILE A 307 -5.24 -28.77 12.27
CA ILE A 307 -4.53 -27.57 11.78
C ILE A 307 -4.14 -26.73 12.99
N SER A 308 -2.83 -26.56 13.18
CA SER A 308 -2.26 -25.83 14.31
C SER A 308 -2.64 -24.35 14.31
N GLU A 309 -3.00 -23.84 15.48
CA GLU A 309 -3.20 -22.40 15.75
C GLU A 309 -1.91 -21.70 16.24
N ASP A 310 -0.78 -22.39 16.31
CA ASP A 310 0.51 -21.74 16.56
C ASP A 310 1.02 -21.06 15.28
N PHE A 311 1.20 -19.74 15.31
CA PHE A 311 1.72 -18.94 14.19
C PHE A 311 3.10 -19.40 13.71
N ASN A 312 3.87 -20.07 14.55
CA ASN A 312 5.21 -20.58 14.25
C ASN A 312 5.21 -22.04 13.75
N ALA A 313 4.05 -22.69 13.73
CA ALA A 313 3.96 -24.09 13.33
C ALA A 313 4.56 -24.35 11.94
N PRO A 314 5.19 -25.52 11.72
CA PRO A 314 5.82 -25.86 10.45
C PRO A 314 4.88 -25.74 9.25
N ILE A 315 3.59 -26.03 9.43
CA ILE A 315 2.59 -25.94 8.36
C ILE A 315 2.53 -24.54 7.75
N TRP A 316 2.56 -23.48 8.57
CA TRP A 316 2.49 -22.13 8.07
C TRP A 316 3.77 -21.67 7.37
N LYS A 317 4.92 -22.26 7.70
CA LYS A 317 6.19 -22.03 6.98
C LYS A 317 6.21 -22.73 5.62
N GLN A 318 5.54 -23.89 5.52
CA GLN A 318 5.47 -24.69 4.31
C GLN A 318 4.35 -24.25 3.36
N ALA A 319 3.25 -23.70 3.90
CA ALA A 319 2.15 -23.18 3.11
C ALA A 319 2.60 -21.95 2.30
N GLN A 320 2.23 -21.95 1.03
CA GLN A 320 2.59 -20.89 0.10
C GLN A 320 1.94 -19.57 0.51
N ALA A 321 2.75 -18.51 0.61
CA ALA A 321 2.25 -17.19 0.92
C ALA A 321 1.79 -16.46 -0.33
N SER A 322 0.56 -15.96 -0.33
CA SER A 322 -0.03 -15.13 -1.38
C SER A 322 -0.12 -13.68 -0.93
N PHE A 323 0.41 -12.77 -1.74
CA PHE A 323 0.28 -11.34 -1.55
C PHE A 323 -1.04 -10.86 -2.13
N ILE A 324 -1.89 -10.28 -1.30
CA ILE A 324 -3.21 -9.78 -1.67
C ILE A 324 -3.20 -8.25 -1.63
N PRO A 325 -3.16 -7.56 -2.76
CA PRO A 325 -3.26 -6.10 -2.78
C PRO A 325 -4.68 -5.66 -2.40
N LEU A 326 -4.75 -4.58 -1.62
CA LEU A 326 -6.00 -3.93 -1.24
C LEU A 326 -6.09 -2.53 -1.84
N GLY A 327 -7.29 -2.15 -2.24
CA GLY A 327 -7.66 -0.79 -2.63
C GLY A 327 -8.70 -0.20 -1.70
N GLY A 328 -8.88 1.11 -1.73
CA GLY A 328 -9.97 1.73 -0.98
C GLY A 328 -11.33 1.50 -1.63
N GLN A 329 -12.37 1.34 -0.84
CA GLN A 329 -13.76 1.29 -1.31
C GLN A 329 -14.16 2.69 -1.83
N LEU A 330 -14.54 2.79 -3.11
CA LEU A 330 -14.84 4.06 -3.80
C LEU A 330 -16.28 4.14 -4.36
N GLN A 331 -17.07 3.10 -4.19
CA GLN A 331 -18.41 3.00 -4.80
C GLN A 331 -19.44 3.80 -3.99
N THR A 332 -19.54 3.54 -2.69
CA THR A 332 -20.56 4.09 -1.80
C THR A 332 -19.93 4.95 -0.70
N LYS A 333 -20.62 6.01 -0.29
CA LYS A 333 -20.17 6.85 0.84
C LYS A 333 -20.40 6.13 2.18
N PRO A 334 -19.51 6.38 3.17
CA PRO A 334 -18.25 7.11 3.07
C PRO A 334 -17.21 6.33 2.28
N LYS A 335 -16.49 7.02 1.38
CA LYS A 335 -15.45 6.42 0.52
C LYS A 335 -14.10 6.41 1.20
N SER A 336 -13.30 5.37 0.97
CA SER A 336 -11.90 5.32 1.38
C SER A 336 -11.00 5.61 0.18
N TYR A 337 -10.59 6.87 0.02
CA TYR A 337 -9.67 7.26 -1.07
C TYR A 337 -8.22 6.87 -0.78
N PHE A 338 -7.87 6.69 0.50
CA PHE A 338 -6.49 6.51 0.96
C PHE A 338 -6.40 5.35 1.94
N PRO A 339 -6.56 4.12 1.44
CA PRO A 339 -6.50 2.95 2.30
C PRO A 339 -5.14 2.89 3.00
N THR A 340 -5.15 2.64 4.30
CA THR A 340 -3.98 2.56 5.15
C THR A 340 -3.36 1.17 5.05
N VAL A 341 -4.15 0.13 5.23
CA VAL A 341 -3.76 -1.25 4.97
C VAL A 341 -3.88 -1.54 3.47
N ARG A 342 -2.74 -1.72 2.80
CA ARG A 342 -2.68 -1.84 1.33
C ARG A 342 -2.44 -3.25 0.82
N ASN A 343 -2.15 -4.17 1.68
CA ASN A 343 -1.92 -5.57 1.33
C ASN A 343 -2.07 -6.48 2.54
N LEU A 344 -2.39 -7.73 2.25
CA LEU A 344 -2.34 -8.83 3.18
C LEU A 344 -1.38 -9.88 2.65
N MET A 345 -0.80 -10.66 3.57
CA MET A 345 -0.14 -11.92 3.26
C MET A 345 -1.03 -13.05 3.77
N VAL A 346 -1.46 -13.91 2.88
CA VAL A 346 -2.38 -15.00 3.19
C VAL A 346 -1.72 -16.34 2.90
N ARG A 347 -1.80 -17.25 3.85
CA ARG A 347 -1.51 -18.67 3.69
C ARG A 347 -2.76 -19.45 4.02
N ALA A 348 -2.93 -20.60 3.39
CA ALA A 348 -4.07 -21.45 3.64
C ALA A 348 -3.64 -22.91 3.87
N ALA A 349 -4.38 -23.61 4.71
CA ALA A 349 -4.25 -25.03 4.92
C ALA A 349 -5.64 -25.65 5.09
N HIS A 350 -5.78 -26.92 4.74
CA HIS A 350 -6.99 -27.68 4.99
C HIS A 350 -6.68 -29.14 5.32
N ASN A 351 -7.64 -29.81 5.94
CA ASN A 351 -7.67 -31.24 6.11
C ASN A 351 -9.05 -31.77 5.65
N SER A 352 -9.38 -33.02 5.95
CA SER A 352 -10.68 -33.62 5.58
C SER A 352 -11.89 -32.98 6.30
N LYS A 353 -11.67 -32.14 7.32
CA LYS A 353 -12.72 -31.61 8.21
C LYS A 353 -12.82 -30.10 8.19
N GLU A 354 -11.71 -29.39 8.07
CA GLU A 354 -11.65 -27.95 8.24
C GLU A 354 -10.68 -27.26 7.27
N VAL A 355 -10.89 -25.97 7.05
CA VAL A 355 -10.00 -25.05 6.34
C VAL A 355 -9.59 -23.94 7.29
N ALA A 356 -8.34 -23.51 7.19
CA ALA A 356 -7.79 -22.40 7.95
C ALA A 356 -7.00 -21.45 7.04
N LEU A 357 -7.11 -20.16 7.35
CA LEU A 357 -6.34 -19.09 6.72
C LEU A 357 -5.44 -18.47 7.80
N TYR A 358 -4.15 -18.38 7.52
CA TYR A 358 -3.22 -17.55 8.27
C TYR A 358 -2.98 -16.26 7.51
N ILE A 359 -3.47 -15.17 8.06
CA ILE A 359 -3.44 -13.82 7.47
C ILE A 359 -2.56 -12.94 8.33
N HIS A 360 -1.66 -12.17 7.73
CA HIS A 360 -0.95 -11.11 8.43
C HIS A 360 -0.86 -9.85 7.60
N TRP A 361 -0.88 -8.71 8.29
CA TRP A 361 -0.74 -7.38 7.69
C TRP A 361 -0.03 -6.43 8.63
N ASP A 362 0.65 -5.45 8.04
CA ASP A 362 1.33 -4.41 8.80
C ASP A 362 0.34 -3.29 9.12
N ASP A 363 0.24 -2.95 10.39
CA ASP A 363 -0.52 -1.86 10.94
C ASP A 363 0.30 -1.24 12.07
N PRO A 364 0.70 0.04 11.97
CA PRO A 364 1.57 0.63 12.98
C PRO A 364 0.88 0.96 14.30
N SER A 365 -0.45 0.85 14.40
CA SER A 365 -1.24 1.04 15.62
C SER A 365 -2.06 -0.18 15.98
N LEU A 366 -2.39 -0.31 17.25
CA LEU A 366 -3.36 -1.27 17.77
C LEU A 366 -4.55 -0.48 18.30
N ASP A 367 -5.71 -0.59 17.66
CA ASP A 367 -6.88 0.23 17.91
C ASP A 367 -8.16 -0.63 18.14
N PRO A 368 -8.95 -0.40 19.19
CA PRO A 368 -8.51 0.25 20.42
C PRO A 368 -7.51 -0.61 21.17
N LYS A 369 -6.69 -0.02 22.03
CA LYS A 369 -5.75 -0.76 22.89
C LYS A 369 -6.53 -1.70 23.83
N LEU A 370 -6.59 -2.97 23.49
CA LEU A 370 -7.23 -3.97 24.35
C LEU A 370 -6.29 -4.45 25.46
N LYS A 371 -6.75 -4.39 26.71
CA LYS A 371 -6.03 -4.96 27.86
C LYS A 371 -5.68 -6.46 27.70
N LYS A 372 -6.40 -7.19 26.85
CA LYS A 372 -6.17 -8.64 26.58
C LYS A 372 -5.04 -8.93 25.60
N PHE A 373 -4.60 -7.97 24.76
CA PHE A 373 -3.39 -8.11 23.95
C PHE A 373 -2.12 -7.79 24.75
N SER A 374 -2.25 -7.22 25.96
CA SER A 374 -1.14 -6.92 26.86
C SER A 374 -0.50 -8.14 27.54
N ALA A 375 -0.84 -9.37 27.14
CA ALA A 375 -0.12 -10.57 27.55
C ALA A 375 1.19 -10.81 26.80
N VAL A 376 1.48 -10.01 25.77
CA VAL A 376 2.85 -9.84 25.28
C VAL A 376 3.49 -8.82 26.22
N GLU A 377 4.45 -9.24 27.04
CA GLU A 377 5.32 -8.31 27.77
C GLU A 377 5.75 -7.24 26.79
N GLU A 378 5.43 -5.98 27.08
CA GLU A 378 5.93 -4.85 26.29
C GLU A 378 7.43 -5.03 26.21
N SER A 379 7.92 -5.48 25.07
CA SER A 379 9.36 -5.56 24.86
C SER A 379 9.91 -4.20 25.23
N PRO A 380 10.95 -4.09 26.09
CA PRO A 380 11.43 -2.80 26.53
C PRO A 380 11.69 -1.93 25.31
N GLN A 381 10.85 -0.94 25.11
CA GLN A 381 10.98 0.00 23.99
C GLN A 381 12.32 0.70 24.17
N PRO A 382 13.14 0.81 23.15
CA PRO A 382 14.38 1.55 23.27
C PRO A 382 14.07 2.98 23.72
N PRO A 383 14.93 3.59 24.55
CA PRO A 383 14.72 4.93 25.06
C PRO A 383 14.53 5.91 23.90
N LEU A 384 13.62 6.87 24.08
CA LEU A 384 13.41 7.96 23.10
C LEU A 384 14.76 8.58 22.73
N PRO A 385 15.08 8.73 21.45
CA PRO A 385 16.26 9.46 21.01
C PRO A 385 16.34 10.83 21.68
N GLU A 386 17.54 11.26 22.08
CA GLU A 386 17.76 12.45 22.91
C GLU A 386 17.12 13.73 22.32
N HIS A 387 17.06 13.85 20.99
CA HIS A 387 16.42 14.98 20.30
C HIS A 387 14.89 14.97 20.38
N LEU A 388 14.26 13.93 20.94
CA LEU A 388 12.82 13.80 21.18
C LEU A 388 12.48 13.84 22.67
N LYS A 389 13.48 13.81 23.57
CA LYS A 389 13.29 14.04 25.00
C LYS A 389 12.82 15.49 25.23
N GLY A 390 11.83 15.68 26.08
CA GLY A 390 11.21 16.99 26.30
C GLY A 390 9.94 17.25 25.48
N HIS A 391 9.56 16.31 24.61
CA HIS A 391 8.25 16.25 23.98
C HIS A 391 7.43 15.08 24.55
N GLU A 392 7.59 14.82 25.85
CA GLU A 392 6.68 13.90 26.51
C GLU A 392 5.25 14.43 26.42
N PRO A 393 4.25 13.62 26.08
CA PRO A 393 2.89 14.08 26.07
C PRO A 393 2.51 14.49 27.49
N GLU A 394 1.87 15.62 27.64
CA GLU A 394 0.88 15.75 28.68
C GLU A 394 -0.03 14.52 28.60
N GLU A 395 -0.38 13.95 29.75
CA GLU A 395 -1.23 12.74 29.82
C GLU A 395 -2.37 12.86 28.82
N PRO A 396 -2.71 11.78 28.09
CA PRO A 396 -3.78 11.85 27.10
C PRO A 396 -5.00 12.41 27.82
N LEU A 397 -5.50 13.54 27.38
CA LEU A 397 -6.86 13.96 27.71
C LEU A 397 -7.74 12.74 27.43
N GLU A 398 -8.37 12.19 28.47
CA GLU A 398 -9.42 11.19 28.39
C GLU A 398 -10.64 11.80 27.67
N ALA A 399 -10.48 12.13 26.41
CA ALA A 399 -11.61 12.29 25.53
C ALA A 399 -12.05 10.86 25.17
N ALA A 400 -13.26 10.50 25.54
CA ALA A 400 -13.93 9.31 25.01
C ALA A 400 -14.01 9.44 23.49
N THR A 401 -12.92 9.10 22.80
CA THR A 401 -12.89 8.95 21.36
C THR A 401 -13.78 7.75 21.04
N PRO A 402 -14.71 7.85 20.08
CA PRO A 402 -15.43 6.68 19.64
C PRO A 402 -14.41 5.62 19.26
N GLU A 403 -14.50 4.46 19.88
CA GLU A 403 -13.56 3.37 19.67
C GLU A 403 -13.79 2.79 18.28
N PHE A 404 -12.91 3.09 17.34
CA PHE A 404 -12.87 2.45 16.03
C PHE A 404 -11.92 1.26 16.12
N PRO A 405 -12.43 0.02 16.15
CA PRO A 405 -11.57 -1.15 16.26
C PRO A 405 -10.94 -1.51 14.91
N ASP A 406 -9.69 -1.98 14.95
CA ASP A 406 -9.11 -2.67 13.81
C ASP A 406 -9.90 -3.93 13.53
N SER A 407 -10.17 -4.18 12.26
CA SER A 407 -11.01 -5.30 11.87
C SER A 407 -10.60 -5.86 10.50
N ILE A 408 -10.86 -7.13 10.31
CA ILE A 408 -10.76 -7.80 9.01
C ILE A 408 -11.98 -8.68 8.80
N ALA A 409 -12.50 -8.72 7.57
CA ALA A 409 -13.50 -9.70 7.16
C ALA A 409 -13.01 -10.48 5.94
N VAL A 410 -13.11 -11.79 6.03
CA VAL A 410 -12.92 -12.70 4.90
C VAL A 410 -14.29 -12.99 4.30
N GLN A 411 -14.40 -12.86 2.99
CA GLN A 411 -15.64 -12.95 2.24
C GLN A 411 -15.63 -14.14 1.29
N PHE A 412 -16.74 -14.86 1.28
CA PHE A 412 -17.00 -15.96 0.36
C PHE A 412 -18.41 -15.84 -0.24
N PRO A 413 -18.68 -16.38 -1.45
CA PRO A 413 -20.06 -16.55 -1.90
C PRO A 413 -20.76 -17.58 -1.01
N VAL A 414 -22.05 -17.42 -0.76
CA VAL A 414 -22.84 -18.44 -0.05
C VAL A 414 -22.97 -19.72 -0.89
N SER A 415 -23.10 -19.58 -2.21
CA SER A 415 -23.21 -20.70 -3.14
C SER A 415 -22.12 -20.66 -4.21
N LEU A 416 -21.49 -21.79 -4.48
CA LEU A 416 -20.52 -21.95 -5.56
C LEU A 416 -21.14 -22.30 -6.92
N ASP A 417 -22.41 -22.61 -6.96
CA ASP A 417 -23.15 -23.06 -8.14
C ASP A 417 -23.98 -21.97 -8.81
N LYS A 418 -24.00 -20.79 -8.20
CA LYS A 418 -24.67 -19.59 -8.72
C LYS A 418 -23.68 -18.62 -9.36
N GLN A 419 -24.22 -17.59 -10.00
CA GLN A 419 -23.42 -16.48 -10.50
C GLN A 419 -22.58 -15.89 -9.37
N LYS A 420 -21.35 -15.48 -9.71
CA LYS A 420 -20.43 -14.88 -8.75
C LYS A 420 -21.00 -13.57 -8.21
N PRO A 421 -21.12 -13.42 -6.88
CA PRO A 421 -21.61 -12.19 -6.26
C PRO A 421 -20.73 -10.98 -6.62
N TYR A 422 -21.29 -9.80 -6.49
CA TYR A 422 -20.48 -8.58 -6.58
C TYR A 422 -19.40 -8.58 -5.48
N PHE A 423 -18.18 -8.21 -5.83
CA PHE A 423 -17.02 -8.34 -4.91
C PHE A 423 -17.11 -7.42 -3.67
N LEU A 424 -17.92 -6.36 -3.72
CA LEU A 424 -18.19 -5.49 -2.58
C LEU A 424 -19.40 -5.97 -1.79
N ASN A 425 -19.23 -7.07 -1.07
CA ASN A 425 -20.20 -7.66 -0.14
C ASN A 425 -21.48 -8.20 -0.78
N GLY A 426 -21.37 -8.73 -1.99
CA GLY A 426 -22.49 -9.35 -2.69
C GLY A 426 -23.47 -8.37 -3.32
N ASP A 427 -24.60 -8.87 -3.70
CA ASP A 427 -25.76 -8.16 -4.23
C ASP A 427 -27.06 -8.80 -3.74
N ALA A 428 -28.21 -8.25 -4.12
CA ALA A 428 -29.52 -8.68 -3.62
C ALA A 428 -29.84 -10.16 -3.93
N GLU A 429 -29.37 -10.68 -5.07
CA GLU A 429 -29.64 -12.03 -5.54
C GLU A 429 -28.55 -13.02 -5.15
N HIS A 430 -27.31 -12.52 -4.98
CA HIS A 430 -26.12 -13.32 -4.73
C HIS A 430 -25.44 -12.86 -3.43
N PRO A 431 -25.90 -13.37 -2.26
CA PRO A 431 -25.33 -13.02 -0.97
C PRO A 431 -23.95 -13.61 -0.77
N VAL A 432 -23.21 -12.99 0.15
CA VAL A 432 -21.92 -13.49 0.63
C VAL A 432 -21.97 -13.84 2.10
N ASN A 433 -21.16 -14.82 2.49
CA ASN A 433 -20.83 -15.16 3.86
C ASN A 433 -19.54 -14.45 4.25
N LEU A 434 -19.54 -13.76 5.38
CA LEU A 434 -18.44 -12.95 5.89
C LEU A 434 -18.00 -13.45 7.26
N TRP A 435 -16.71 -13.68 7.42
CA TRP A 435 -16.08 -13.98 8.71
C TRP A 435 -15.33 -12.74 9.18
N LYS A 436 -15.93 -12.00 10.09
CA LYS A 436 -15.36 -10.73 10.58
C LYS A 436 -14.74 -10.92 11.95
N TRP A 437 -13.46 -10.61 12.07
CA TRP A 437 -12.74 -10.44 13.33
C TRP A 437 -12.56 -8.95 13.63
N SER A 438 -12.51 -8.61 14.93
CA SER A 438 -12.29 -7.24 15.40
C SER A 438 -11.53 -7.23 16.71
N THR A 439 -10.67 -6.24 16.91
CA THR A 439 -10.00 -5.99 18.17
C THR A 439 -10.97 -5.69 19.31
N ALA A 440 -12.14 -5.11 19.03
CA ALA A 440 -13.14 -4.81 20.08
C ALA A 440 -13.60 -6.03 20.86
N THR A 441 -13.75 -7.18 20.18
CA THR A 441 -14.23 -8.42 20.81
C THR A 441 -13.17 -9.51 20.88
N ASN A 442 -12.14 -9.40 20.07
CA ASN A 442 -11.14 -10.44 19.80
C ASN A 442 -11.75 -11.80 19.38
N ASN A 443 -12.95 -11.78 18.82
CA ASN A 443 -13.67 -12.94 18.33
C ASN A 443 -14.05 -12.76 16.87
N ALA A 444 -14.26 -13.85 16.16
CA ALA A 444 -14.89 -13.84 14.84
C ALA A 444 -16.42 -13.82 14.98
N VAL A 445 -17.07 -13.08 14.11
CA VAL A 445 -18.53 -13.03 13.98
C VAL A 445 -18.88 -13.25 12.52
N GLU A 446 -19.82 -14.16 12.27
CA GLU A 446 -20.32 -14.47 10.93
C GLU A 446 -21.51 -13.59 10.57
N PHE A 447 -21.45 -13.09 9.34
CA PHE A 447 -22.51 -12.28 8.73
C PHE A 447 -22.88 -12.83 7.36
N ASN A 448 -24.09 -12.54 6.91
CA ASN A 448 -24.44 -12.55 5.51
C ASN A 448 -24.63 -11.12 5.02
N ALA A 449 -24.18 -10.83 3.80
CA ALA A 449 -24.38 -9.52 3.21
C ALA A 449 -24.97 -9.64 1.79
N HIS A 450 -25.84 -8.70 1.48
CA HIS A 450 -26.52 -8.51 0.18
C HIS A 450 -26.14 -7.13 -0.41
N GLY A 451 -24.88 -6.75 -0.32
CA GLY A 451 -24.34 -5.45 -0.69
C GLY A 451 -23.65 -4.74 0.48
N LEU A 452 -23.10 -3.56 0.19
CA LEU A 452 -22.28 -2.80 1.13
C LEU A 452 -23.01 -2.40 2.43
N GLU A 453 -24.31 -2.13 2.36
CA GLU A 453 -25.09 -1.56 3.46
C GLU A 453 -26.01 -2.59 4.13
N ASN A 454 -26.14 -3.77 3.55
CA ASN A 454 -27.08 -4.77 4.01
C ASN A 454 -26.36 -5.99 4.57
N TRP A 455 -25.88 -5.86 5.82
CA TRP A 455 -25.22 -6.91 6.58
C TRP A 455 -26.13 -7.43 7.69
N LYS A 456 -26.32 -8.74 7.74
CA LYS A 456 -27.08 -9.40 8.79
C LYS A 456 -26.18 -10.36 9.56
N LYS A 457 -26.03 -10.12 10.87
CA LYS A 457 -25.36 -11.08 11.77
C LYS A 457 -26.15 -12.37 11.77
N GLN A 458 -25.45 -13.50 11.66
CA GLN A 458 -26.04 -14.82 11.79
C GLN A 458 -26.42 -15.13 13.25
N ASP A 459 -27.35 -16.06 13.43
CA ASP A 459 -27.77 -16.53 14.75
C ASP A 459 -26.60 -17.20 15.48
N GLU A 460 -26.67 -17.26 16.81
CA GLU A 460 -25.56 -17.78 17.64
C GLU A 460 -25.17 -19.23 17.31
N LEU A 461 -26.14 -20.07 16.95
CA LEU A 461 -25.89 -21.46 16.55
C LEU A 461 -25.13 -21.58 15.22
N SER A 462 -25.15 -20.55 14.41
CA SER A 462 -24.44 -20.46 13.13
C SER A 462 -23.04 -19.85 13.27
N GLN A 463 -22.67 -19.35 14.46
CA GLN A 463 -21.35 -18.76 14.73
C GLN A 463 -20.31 -19.87 14.96
N VAL A 464 -19.78 -20.43 13.89
CA VAL A 464 -18.91 -21.64 13.95
C VAL A 464 -17.46 -21.37 13.55
N VAL A 465 -17.16 -20.15 13.14
CA VAL A 465 -15.79 -19.71 12.83
C VAL A 465 -14.98 -19.51 14.11
N LYS A 466 -13.78 -20.08 14.13
CA LYS A 466 -12.81 -19.92 15.21
C LYS A 466 -11.68 -18.99 14.76
N VAL A 467 -11.15 -18.22 15.69
CA VAL A 467 -10.07 -17.29 15.42
C VAL A 467 -9.06 -17.27 16.53
N LYS A 468 -7.78 -17.09 16.16
CA LYS A 468 -6.69 -16.72 17.05
C LYS A 468 -5.97 -15.52 16.44
N ALA A 469 -5.77 -14.46 17.21
CA ALA A 469 -5.12 -13.25 16.78
C ALA A 469 -3.95 -12.88 17.68
N SER A 470 -2.95 -12.23 17.12
CA SER A 470 -1.81 -11.62 17.82
C SER A 470 -1.44 -10.31 17.13
N TYR A 471 -0.94 -9.36 17.91
CA TYR A 471 -0.36 -8.12 17.41
C TYR A 471 1.02 -7.93 18.01
N GLU A 472 2.03 -7.83 17.15
CA GLU A 472 3.41 -7.68 17.57
C GLU A 472 4.18 -6.76 16.61
N TYR A 473 4.88 -5.77 17.15
CA TYR A 473 5.77 -4.91 16.37
C TYR A 473 5.13 -4.34 15.10
N GLY A 474 3.92 -3.78 15.21
CA GLY A 474 3.24 -3.16 14.09
C GLY A 474 2.70 -4.16 13.05
N GLN A 475 2.40 -5.38 13.46
CA GLN A 475 1.85 -6.42 12.58
C GLN A 475 0.80 -7.26 13.30
N TYR A 476 -0.34 -7.42 12.66
CA TYR A 476 -1.33 -8.43 13.01
C TYR A 476 -0.98 -9.77 12.40
N SER A 477 -1.23 -10.82 13.17
CA SER A 477 -1.26 -12.22 12.76
C SER A 477 -2.59 -12.83 13.17
N LEU A 478 -3.31 -13.40 12.22
CA LEU A 478 -4.64 -13.96 12.43
C LEU A 478 -4.71 -15.35 11.82
N ILE A 479 -5.09 -16.36 12.61
CA ILE A 479 -5.52 -17.66 12.09
C ILE A 479 -7.03 -17.74 12.25
N ILE A 480 -7.74 -17.87 11.16
CA ILE A 480 -9.20 -18.01 11.13
C ILE A 480 -9.56 -19.33 10.47
N LYS A 481 -10.38 -20.14 11.12
CA LYS A 481 -10.71 -21.49 10.67
C LYS A 481 -12.15 -21.87 10.87
N ARG A 482 -12.65 -22.75 10.01
CA ARG A 482 -14.00 -23.31 10.07
C ARG A 482 -14.03 -24.71 9.45
N LYS A 483 -15.02 -25.52 9.84
CA LYS A 483 -15.32 -26.79 9.18
C LYS A 483 -15.62 -26.60 7.69
N LEU A 484 -15.22 -27.57 6.86
CA LEU A 484 -15.51 -27.54 5.42
C LEU A 484 -17.02 -27.56 5.15
N LYS A 485 -17.75 -28.36 5.93
CA LYS A 485 -19.21 -28.48 5.86
C LYS A 485 -19.85 -28.07 7.17
N VAL A 486 -20.91 -27.30 7.08
CA VAL A 486 -21.72 -26.85 8.21
C VAL A 486 -23.21 -27.06 7.89
N ILE A 487 -24.06 -27.09 8.93
CA ILE A 487 -25.49 -27.42 8.79
C ILE A 487 -26.30 -26.33 8.09
N HIS A 488 -25.87 -25.08 8.11
CA HIS A 488 -26.60 -23.93 7.57
C HIS A 488 -26.24 -23.66 6.11
N GLU A 489 -26.44 -24.63 5.21
CA GLU A 489 -26.05 -24.58 3.80
C GLU A 489 -26.63 -23.39 3.00
N LYS A 490 -27.74 -22.83 3.45
CA LYS A 490 -28.41 -21.70 2.76
C LYS A 490 -27.78 -20.34 3.04
N ILE A 491 -26.96 -20.23 4.09
CA ILE A 491 -26.36 -18.96 4.52
C ILE A 491 -24.84 -19.05 4.59
N ASP A 492 -24.27 -20.27 4.60
CA ASP A 492 -22.84 -20.54 4.74
C ASP A 492 -22.27 -21.21 3.51
N ILE A 493 -21.08 -20.75 3.13
CA ILE A 493 -20.30 -21.44 2.11
C ILE A 493 -20.01 -22.90 2.53
N GLN A 494 -20.18 -23.83 1.59
CA GLN A 494 -19.79 -25.23 1.73
C GLN A 494 -18.52 -25.46 0.92
N PHE A 495 -17.38 -25.61 1.59
CA PHE A 495 -16.10 -25.80 0.92
C PHE A 495 -16.00 -27.17 0.25
N GLN A 496 -15.39 -27.21 -0.93
CA GLN A 496 -15.21 -28.41 -1.73
C GLN A 496 -13.80 -28.42 -2.33
N THR A 497 -13.16 -29.60 -2.32
CA THR A 497 -11.90 -29.80 -3.05
C THR A 497 -12.12 -29.87 -4.55
N GLY A 498 -11.08 -29.69 -5.34
CA GLY A 498 -11.13 -29.84 -6.80
C GLY A 498 -11.91 -28.75 -7.57
N ARG A 499 -12.32 -27.66 -6.91
CA ARG A 499 -12.96 -26.52 -7.56
C ARG A 499 -12.48 -25.16 -7.01
N PRO A 500 -12.50 -24.11 -7.84
CA PRO A 500 -12.15 -22.77 -7.39
C PRO A 500 -13.19 -22.22 -6.41
N ILE A 501 -12.71 -21.64 -5.31
CA ILE A 501 -13.52 -21.01 -4.28
C ILE A 501 -13.18 -19.51 -4.29
N PRO A 502 -14.11 -18.62 -4.66
CA PRO A 502 -13.87 -17.20 -4.60
C PRO A 502 -13.70 -16.74 -3.15
N ILE A 503 -12.70 -15.90 -2.93
CA ILE A 503 -12.38 -15.30 -1.65
C ILE A 503 -12.02 -13.84 -1.82
N ALA A 504 -12.50 -12.97 -0.95
CA ALA A 504 -12.14 -11.56 -0.91
C ALA A 504 -11.95 -11.09 0.54
N PHE A 505 -11.34 -9.91 0.70
CA PHE A 505 -10.94 -9.40 2.00
C PHE A 505 -11.37 -7.95 2.14
N ASN A 506 -11.81 -7.58 3.34
CA ASN A 506 -12.09 -6.21 3.76
C ASN A 506 -11.33 -5.94 5.04
N VAL A 507 -10.68 -4.77 5.15
CA VAL A 507 -9.89 -4.37 6.33
C VAL A 507 -10.28 -2.96 6.75
N TRP A 508 -10.37 -2.73 8.04
CA TRP A 508 -10.63 -1.43 8.66
C TRP A 508 -9.50 -1.11 9.64
N ASP A 509 -8.95 0.07 9.52
CA ASP A 509 -7.92 0.63 10.40
C ASP A 509 -8.59 1.63 11.35
N GLY A 510 -8.58 1.31 12.64
CA GLY A 510 -9.24 2.10 13.68
C GLY A 510 -8.62 3.48 13.86
N TYR A 511 -7.29 3.60 13.75
CA TYR A 511 -6.60 4.89 13.86
C TYR A 511 -7.08 5.93 12.84
N HIS A 512 -7.48 5.47 11.67
CA HIS A 512 -8.00 6.32 10.61
C HIS A 512 -9.54 6.38 10.58
N GLU A 513 -10.19 5.96 11.67
CA GLU A 513 -11.65 5.96 11.81
C GLU A 513 -12.33 5.23 10.64
N GLU A 514 -11.74 4.11 10.22
CA GLU A 514 -12.31 3.27 9.18
C GLU A 514 -13.42 2.40 9.77
N THR A 515 -14.64 2.55 9.27
CA THR A 515 -15.82 1.78 9.67
C THR A 515 -16.82 1.67 8.53
N GLY A 516 -17.68 0.67 8.56
CA GLY A 516 -18.73 0.48 7.55
C GLY A 516 -18.16 0.42 6.13
N ASN A 517 -18.55 1.39 5.30
CA ASN A 517 -18.10 1.48 3.91
C ASN A 517 -16.73 2.13 3.75
N LYS A 518 -16.21 2.85 4.73
CA LYS A 518 -14.85 3.39 4.74
C LYS A 518 -13.89 2.27 5.11
N LYS A 519 -13.33 1.58 4.12
CA LYS A 519 -12.49 0.39 4.31
C LYS A 519 -11.54 0.16 3.13
N SER A 520 -10.53 -0.65 3.38
CA SER A 520 -9.70 -1.29 2.37
C SER A 520 -10.36 -2.60 1.90
N THR A 521 -10.33 -2.89 0.61
CA THR A 521 -10.97 -4.09 0.05
C THR A 521 -10.12 -4.70 -1.08
N SER A 522 -10.22 -6.02 -1.25
CA SER A 522 -9.68 -6.71 -2.43
C SER A 522 -10.78 -6.92 -3.47
N SER A 523 -10.39 -7.23 -4.71
CA SER A 523 -11.26 -7.95 -5.63
C SER A 523 -11.38 -9.42 -5.23
N TRP A 524 -12.16 -10.22 -5.98
CA TRP A 524 -12.17 -11.66 -5.84
C TRP A 524 -10.81 -12.27 -6.21
N PHE A 525 -10.28 -13.09 -5.31
CA PHE A 525 -9.23 -14.06 -5.52
C PHE A 525 -9.83 -15.47 -5.59
N THR A 526 -9.00 -16.48 -5.81
CA THR A 526 -9.41 -17.86 -5.81
C THR A 526 -8.67 -18.61 -4.71
N LEU A 527 -9.39 -19.24 -3.81
CA LEU A 527 -8.87 -20.25 -2.90
C LEU A 527 -9.00 -21.62 -3.55
N TRP A 528 -7.95 -22.43 -3.48
CA TRP A 528 -7.92 -23.80 -3.99
C TRP A 528 -7.50 -24.73 -2.88
N LEU A 529 -8.36 -25.71 -2.58
CA LEU A 529 -8.02 -26.78 -1.63
C LEU A 529 -7.26 -27.86 -2.38
N ASP A 530 -5.98 -28.06 -2.04
CA ASP A 530 -5.11 -29.04 -2.69
C ASP A 530 -5.61 -30.48 -2.42
N GLU A 531 -5.47 -31.39 -3.40
CA GLU A 531 -5.92 -32.76 -3.30
C GLU A 531 -5.04 -33.61 -2.38
#